data_e7db274ccf54b366113d4471a60fd04a
#
_entry.id   e7db274ccf54b366113d4471a60fd04a
#
_cell.length_a   1.000
_cell.length_b   1.000
_cell.length_c   1.000
_cell.angle_alpha   90.00
_cell.angle_beta   90.00
_cell.angle_gamma   90.00
#
_symmetry.space_group_name_H-M   'P 1'
#
loop_
_entity.id
_entity.type
_entity.pdbx_description
1 polymer ?
#
loop_
_entity_poly.entity_id
_entity_poly.type
_entity_poly.pdbx_seq_one_letter_code
_entity_poly.pdbx_strand_id
1 'polypeptide(L)'
;MTGAGTAATSNLIRSLRAGADSLFIVGAHSDRFFLRKSSADANYLLPDLTHPRFFPALRRVLAKERIDLLIPTTDAEVRALVRPGRRLPCRLFLPRKAVVDVCQDKYRLNVRLRSRGVPVPATYPVSGLGAIDKTFRRLADHERVWCRIRVGSGSMGAIPVKRAEQARSWIAYWDEMRGVPATSFTLSEFLPGRDFSCQALWKAGELILTKTCERLSYFGGGSQPSGISSVSQLAKTVREPRVVEVCAAAIRALDRRASGTFNFDLRENARGVPCITEINVGRFASGTNVFDLTGQHNLAATFVRVALGRRVDLHEEYDAAEGYYTVRDLDTLTGVFRTDELFDRIVDARE
;
A
#
# COMPACT_ATOMS: atom_id res chain seq x y z
N MET A 1 11.38 13.76 -2.15
CA MET A 1 10.85 12.40 -2.11
C MET A 1 11.70 11.46 -2.94
N THR A 2 11.77 10.19 -2.55
CA THR A 2 12.44 9.14 -3.33
C THR A 2 11.50 8.54 -4.40
N GLY A 3 12.02 7.68 -5.29
CA GLY A 3 11.24 7.02 -6.33
C GLY A 3 10.64 7.96 -7.40
N ALA A 4 11.22 9.13 -7.59
CA ALA A 4 10.74 10.12 -8.56
C ALA A 4 10.64 9.55 -9.99
N GLY A 5 9.56 9.88 -10.69
CA GLY A 5 9.25 9.36 -12.02
C GLY A 5 8.54 8.00 -12.06
N THR A 6 8.39 7.32 -10.90
CA THR A 6 7.49 6.14 -10.83
C THR A 6 6.03 6.58 -10.79
N ALA A 7 5.10 5.72 -11.18
CA ALA A 7 3.67 6.01 -11.16
C ALA A 7 3.17 6.43 -9.77
N ALA A 8 3.63 5.74 -8.71
CA ALA A 8 3.25 6.08 -7.34
C ALA A 8 3.68 7.50 -6.94
N THR A 9 4.91 7.88 -7.27
CA THR A 9 5.44 9.21 -6.94
C THR A 9 4.80 10.30 -7.81
N SER A 10 4.57 10.03 -9.09
CA SER A 10 3.87 10.97 -9.98
C SER A 10 2.46 11.26 -9.48
N ASN A 11 1.72 10.23 -9.05
CA ASN A 11 0.41 10.41 -8.45
C ASN A 11 0.47 11.19 -7.12
N LEU A 12 1.48 10.94 -6.29
CA LEU A 12 1.67 11.68 -5.05
C LEU A 12 1.99 13.16 -5.31
N ILE A 13 2.86 13.46 -6.29
CA ILE A 13 3.15 14.85 -6.70
C ILE A 13 1.87 15.52 -7.19
N ARG A 14 1.05 14.82 -8.00
CA ARG A 14 -0.26 15.35 -8.45
C ARG A 14 -1.16 15.69 -7.28
N SER A 15 -1.25 14.83 -6.27
CA SER A 15 -2.00 15.10 -5.03
C SER A 15 -1.46 16.33 -4.29
N LEU A 16 -0.15 16.41 -4.10
CA LEU A 16 0.47 17.55 -3.43
C LEU A 16 0.25 18.88 -4.17
N ARG A 17 0.31 18.85 -5.51
CA ARG A 17 0.04 20.05 -6.35
C ARG A 17 -1.43 20.47 -6.33
N ALA A 18 -2.35 19.52 -6.12
CA ALA A 18 -3.77 19.82 -5.94
C ALA A 18 -4.10 20.40 -4.54
N GLY A 19 -3.17 20.33 -3.61
CA GLY A 19 -3.29 20.98 -2.30
C GLY A 19 -3.06 22.48 -2.38
N ALA A 20 -3.53 23.21 -1.37
CA ALA A 20 -3.41 24.67 -1.30
C ALA A 20 -2.00 25.20 -0.95
N ASP A 21 -1.09 24.32 -0.51
CA ASP A 21 0.26 24.73 -0.10
C ASP A 21 1.21 24.84 -1.32
N SER A 22 1.94 25.93 -1.39
CA SER A 22 3.06 26.02 -2.35
C SER A 22 4.23 25.19 -1.83
N LEU A 23 4.58 24.11 -2.55
CA LEU A 23 5.63 23.17 -2.19
C LEU A 23 6.69 23.15 -3.28
N PHE A 24 7.97 23.30 -2.87
CA PHE A 24 9.12 22.96 -3.73
C PHE A 24 9.42 21.47 -3.53
N ILE A 25 9.22 20.69 -4.58
CA ILE A 25 9.34 19.23 -4.53
C ILE A 25 10.65 18.79 -5.16
N VAL A 26 11.50 18.15 -4.35
CA VAL A 26 12.73 17.53 -4.81
C VAL A 26 12.53 16.04 -4.99
N GLY A 27 12.76 15.56 -6.21
CA GLY A 27 12.70 14.16 -6.60
C GLY A 27 14.06 13.49 -6.57
N ALA A 28 14.13 12.23 -6.16
CA ALA A 28 15.35 11.43 -6.23
C ALA A 28 15.05 10.00 -6.70
N HIS A 29 15.94 9.43 -7.50
CA HIS A 29 15.86 8.05 -7.97
C HIS A 29 17.25 7.48 -8.26
N SER A 30 17.43 6.18 -8.23
CA SER A 30 18.69 5.51 -8.63
C SER A 30 18.79 5.25 -10.14
N ASP A 31 17.70 5.38 -10.85
CA ASP A 31 17.63 5.23 -12.30
C ASP A 31 17.33 6.58 -12.98
N ARG A 32 18.24 7.01 -13.83
CA ARG A 32 18.15 8.28 -14.59
C ARG A 32 16.97 8.32 -15.56
N PHE A 33 16.54 7.16 -16.08
CA PHE A 33 15.43 7.12 -17.04
C PHE A 33 14.10 7.42 -16.36
N PHE A 34 13.90 6.94 -15.11
CA PHE A 34 12.74 7.34 -14.33
C PHE A 34 12.75 8.83 -14.01
N LEU A 35 13.89 9.42 -13.71
CA LEU A 35 13.99 10.86 -13.43
C LEU A 35 13.55 11.72 -14.61
N ARG A 36 13.69 11.25 -15.86
CA ARG A 36 13.18 11.94 -17.06
C ARG A 36 11.65 12.08 -17.09
N LYS A 37 10.95 11.21 -16.37
CA LYS A 37 9.48 11.24 -16.23
C LYS A 37 9.02 11.99 -14.98
N SER A 38 9.93 12.47 -14.15
CA SER A 38 9.59 13.15 -12.91
C SER A 38 9.04 14.54 -13.14
N SER A 39 7.95 14.88 -12.46
CA SER A 39 7.34 16.22 -12.42
C SER A 39 7.75 17.02 -11.17
N ALA A 40 8.80 16.59 -10.46
CA ALA A 40 9.37 17.35 -9.35
C ALA A 40 10.12 18.61 -9.88
N ASP A 41 10.24 19.64 -9.02
CA ASP A 41 10.88 20.91 -9.36
C ASP A 41 12.41 20.76 -9.54
N ALA A 42 13.02 19.86 -8.79
CA ALA A 42 14.43 19.48 -8.93
C ALA A 42 14.59 17.96 -8.81
N ASN A 43 15.53 17.38 -9.57
CA ASN A 43 15.71 15.93 -9.63
C ASN A 43 17.17 15.54 -9.38
N TYR A 44 17.39 14.51 -8.58
CA TYR A 44 18.71 14.02 -8.18
C TYR A 44 18.87 12.52 -8.44
N LEU A 45 19.93 12.17 -9.15
CA LEU A 45 20.34 10.78 -9.30
C LEU A 45 21.10 10.34 -8.02
N LEU A 46 20.57 9.35 -7.34
CA LEU A 46 21.19 8.74 -6.16
C LEU A 46 21.75 7.35 -6.50
N PRO A 47 22.75 6.86 -5.77
CA PRO A 47 23.09 5.45 -5.80
C PRO A 47 21.88 4.59 -5.41
N ASP A 48 21.92 3.28 -5.74
CA ASP A 48 20.94 2.34 -5.24
C ASP A 48 20.89 2.31 -3.70
N LEU A 49 19.72 1.99 -3.13
CA LEU A 49 19.51 1.94 -1.68
C LEU A 49 20.49 1.02 -0.94
N THR A 50 20.91 -0.07 -1.59
CA THR A 50 21.86 -1.05 -1.04
C THR A 50 23.32 -0.58 -1.10
N HIS A 51 23.61 0.42 -1.92
CA HIS A 51 24.95 0.92 -2.12
C HIS A 51 25.43 1.72 -0.89
N PRO A 52 26.69 1.53 -0.41
CA PRO A 52 27.21 2.24 0.77
C PRO A 52 27.15 3.77 0.70
N ARG A 53 27.24 4.33 -0.52
CA ARG A 53 27.18 5.78 -0.75
C ARG A 53 25.75 6.36 -0.79
N PHE A 54 24.70 5.54 -0.68
CA PHE A 54 23.31 6.03 -0.75
C PHE A 54 23.02 7.08 0.32
N PHE A 55 23.24 6.77 1.60
CA PHE A 55 22.95 7.71 2.69
C PHE A 55 23.85 8.95 2.70
N PRO A 56 25.15 8.85 2.43
CA PRO A 56 25.99 10.03 2.21
C PRO A 56 25.48 10.95 1.10
N ALA A 57 25.11 10.39 -0.06
CA ALA A 57 24.58 11.15 -1.18
C ALA A 57 23.22 11.78 -0.85
N LEU A 58 22.30 11.03 -0.24
CA LEU A 58 21.01 11.53 0.22
C LEU A 58 21.17 12.71 1.18
N ARG A 59 22.06 12.62 2.19
CA ARG A 59 22.32 13.72 3.13
C ARG A 59 22.80 14.98 2.44
N ARG A 60 23.68 14.86 1.43
CA ARG A 60 24.15 16.03 0.67
C ARG A 60 23.00 16.72 -0.07
N VAL A 61 22.12 15.96 -0.69
CA VAL A 61 20.93 16.51 -1.39
C VAL A 61 20.02 17.19 -0.38
N LEU A 62 19.70 16.52 0.74
CA LEU A 62 18.81 17.06 1.77
C LEU A 62 19.34 18.38 2.35
N ALA A 63 20.66 18.48 2.59
CA ALA A 63 21.31 19.69 3.09
C ALA A 63 21.35 20.80 2.03
N LYS A 64 21.78 20.48 0.79
CA LYS A 64 21.87 21.43 -0.33
C LYS A 64 20.52 22.09 -0.62
N GLU A 65 19.46 21.30 -0.70
CA GLU A 65 18.11 21.76 -1.00
C GLU A 65 17.34 22.23 0.24
N ARG A 66 17.97 22.22 1.41
CA ARG A 66 17.32 22.60 2.69
C ARG A 66 15.95 21.92 2.89
N ILE A 67 15.91 20.61 2.69
CA ILE A 67 14.68 19.81 2.73
C ILE A 67 14.08 19.81 4.15
N ASP A 68 12.83 20.20 4.27
CA ASP A 68 12.08 20.14 5.53
C ASP A 68 11.59 18.73 5.86
N LEU A 69 11.11 17.97 4.86
CA LEU A 69 10.48 16.67 5.03
C LEU A 69 10.92 15.69 3.94
N LEU A 70 11.38 14.50 4.33
CA LEU A 70 11.64 13.40 3.41
C LEU A 70 10.47 12.41 3.43
N ILE A 71 9.95 12.09 2.25
CA ILE A 71 8.88 11.10 2.03
C ILE A 71 9.46 9.92 1.23
N PRO A 72 9.62 8.72 1.83
CA PRO A 72 9.98 7.51 1.12
C PRO A 72 8.78 6.95 0.33
N THR A 73 9.05 6.21 -0.73
CA THR A 73 8.00 5.65 -1.59
C THR A 73 8.02 4.12 -1.68
N THR A 74 9.04 3.47 -1.12
CA THR A 74 9.15 2.00 -1.10
C THR A 74 9.27 1.43 0.30
N ASP A 75 8.84 0.19 0.50
CA ASP A 75 8.96 -0.53 1.77
C ASP A 75 10.42 -0.70 2.22
N ALA A 76 11.33 -0.89 1.25
CA ALA A 76 12.76 -1.01 1.52
C ALA A 76 13.34 0.30 2.08
N GLU A 77 12.97 1.44 1.50
CA GLU A 77 13.38 2.76 1.98
C GLU A 77 12.82 3.07 3.37
N VAL A 78 11.52 2.80 3.60
CA VAL A 78 10.91 2.94 4.94
C VAL A 78 11.69 2.13 5.96
N ARG A 79 11.97 0.85 5.68
CA ARG A 79 12.75 -0.04 6.55
C ARG A 79 14.16 0.50 6.82
N ALA A 80 14.80 1.05 5.80
CA ALA A 80 16.14 1.62 5.93
C ALA A 80 16.15 2.92 6.76
N LEU A 81 15.13 3.76 6.61
CA LEU A 81 15.01 5.05 7.28
C LEU A 81 14.65 4.94 8.77
N VAL A 82 13.83 3.94 9.16
CA VAL A 82 13.46 3.74 10.57
C VAL A 82 14.53 3.04 11.41
N ARG A 83 15.68 2.67 10.82
CA ARG A 83 16.79 2.06 11.59
C ARG A 83 17.34 3.04 12.61
N PRO A 84 17.62 2.57 13.85
CA PRO A 84 18.25 3.40 14.89
C PRO A 84 19.55 4.04 14.41
N GLY A 85 19.85 5.24 14.91
CA GLY A 85 21.10 5.96 14.58
C GLY A 85 21.08 6.69 13.23
N ARG A 86 20.02 6.59 12.44
CA ARG A 86 19.85 7.36 11.19
C ARG A 86 19.47 8.82 11.50
N ARG A 87 20.45 9.70 11.52
CA ARG A 87 20.21 11.15 11.62
C ARG A 87 20.25 11.76 10.23
N LEU A 88 19.15 12.40 9.83
CA LEU A 88 19.04 13.16 8.59
C LEU A 88 18.77 14.64 8.93
N PRO A 89 19.22 15.59 8.07
CA PRO A 89 19.01 17.03 8.29
C PRO A 89 17.59 17.48 7.89
N CYS A 90 16.59 16.62 8.04
CA CYS A 90 15.19 16.90 7.74
C CYS A 90 14.28 16.05 8.63
N ARG A 91 13.00 16.37 8.63
CA ARG A 91 11.99 15.58 9.33
C ARG A 91 11.68 14.30 8.60
N LEU A 92 11.35 13.26 9.39
CA LEU A 92 10.71 12.01 8.96
C LEU A 92 9.42 11.87 9.76
N PHE A 93 8.33 11.53 9.09
CA PHE A 93 7.05 11.24 9.74
C PHE A 93 6.63 9.81 9.41
N LEU A 94 7.27 8.87 10.11
CA LEU A 94 7.19 7.44 9.87
C LEU A 94 6.73 6.70 11.11
N PRO A 95 6.06 5.54 10.96
CA PRO A 95 5.80 4.64 12.06
C PRO A 95 7.10 4.14 12.71
N ARG A 96 7.01 3.70 13.96
CA ARG A 96 8.15 3.13 14.68
C ARG A 96 8.65 1.87 13.99
N LYS A 97 9.96 1.61 14.10
CA LYS A 97 10.61 0.42 13.52
C LYS A 97 9.86 -0.87 13.84
N ALA A 98 9.43 -1.06 15.09
CA ALA A 98 8.71 -2.28 15.51
C ALA A 98 7.40 -2.48 14.72
N VAL A 99 6.67 -1.40 14.40
CA VAL A 99 5.47 -1.44 13.57
C VAL A 99 5.83 -1.80 12.13
N VAL A 100 6.84 -1.15 11.57
CA VAL A 100 7.33 -1.42 10.21
C VAL A 100 7.76 -2.88 10.08
N ASP A 101 8.53 -3.42 11.03
CA ASP A 101 9.01 -4.81 11.00
C ASP A 101 7.85 -5.83 11.05
N VAL A 102 6.76 -5.53 11.76
CA VAL A 102 5.59 -6.39 11.82
C VAL A 102 4.77 -6.29 10.53
N CYS A 103 4.51 -5.08 10.04
CA CYS A 103 3.65 -4.87 8.87
C CYS A 103 4.28 -5.39 7.57
N GLN A 104 5.60 -5.32 7.44
CA GLN A 104 6.30 -5.80 6.23
C GLN A 104 6.46 -7.33 6.16
N ASP A 105 6.02 -8.07 7.19
CA ASP A 105 5.91 -9.53 7.18
C ASP A 105 4.44 -9.92 7.36
N LYS A 106 3.79 -10.34 6.27
CA LYS A 106 2.36 -10.66 6.23
C LYS A 106 1.94 -11.72 7.26
N TYR A 107 2.82 -12.68 7.57
CA TYR A 107 2.54 -13.69 8.60
C TYR A 107 2.63 -13.11 10.01
N ARG A 108 3.69 -12.34 10.32
CA ARG A 108 3.82 -11.67 11.63
C ARG A 108 2.69 -10.70 11.88
N LEU A 109 2.30 -9.94 10.85
CA LEU A 109 1.13 -9.06 10.90
C LEU A 109 -0.14 -9.84 11.22
N ASN A 110 -0.40 -10.92 10.50
CA ASN A 110 -1.58 -11.76 10.70
C ASN A 110 -1.64 -12.31 12.14
N VAL A 111 -0.54 -12.88 12.64
CA VAL A 111 -0.46 -13.40 14.03
C VAL A 111 -0.73 -12.28 15.04
N ARG A 112 -0.12 -11.11 14.85
CA ARG A 112 -0.28 -9.97 15.74
C ARG A 112 -1.73 -9.48 15.80
N LEU A 113 -2.37 -9.33 14.64
CA LEU A 113 -3.74 -8.84 14.54
C LEU A 113 -4.74 -9.86 15.07
N ARG A 114 -4.59 -11.14 14.72
CA ARG A 114 -5.43 -12.24 15.21
C ARG A 114 -5.39 -12.36 16.75
N SER A 115 -4.21 -12.23 17.35
CA SER A 115 -4.08 -12.29 18.83
C SER A 115 -4.79 -11.15 19.56
N ARG A 116 -5.26 -10.15 18.83
CA ARG A 116 -5.99 -8.98 19.31
C ARG A 116 -7.44 -8.93 18.84
N GLY A 117 -7.94 -10.02 18.24
CA GLY A 117 -9.32 -10.12 17.76
C GLY A 117 -9.61 -9.29 16.49
N VAL A 118 -8.59 -8.77 15.80
CA VAL A 118 -8.78 -8.03 14.55
C VAL A 118 -9.02 -9.05 13.42
N PRO A 119 -10.04 -8.84 12.56
CA PRO A 119 -10.32 -9.72 11.43
C PRO A 119 -9.16 -9.84 10.46
N VAL A 120 -8.67 -11.05 10.26
CA VAL A 120 -7.64 -11.44 9.30
C VAL A 120 -7.91 -12.85 8.78
N PRO A 121 -7.47 -13.23 7.58
CA PRO A 121 -7.65 -14.59 7.09
C PRO A 121 -6.90 -15.61 7.95
N ALA A 122 -7.46 -16.82 8.10
CA ALA A 122 -6.72 -17.93 8.70
C ALA A 122 -5.45 -18.19 7.88
N THR A 123 -4.27 -18.00 8.48
CA THR A 123 -2.99 -18.01 7.77
C THR A 123 -1.97 -18.90 8.50
N TYR A 124 -1.25 -19.72 7.74
CA TYR A 124 -0.23 -20.62 8.23
C TYR A 124 1.06 -20.48 7.43
N PRO A 125 2.24 -20.50 8.09
CA PRO A 125 3.51 -20.48 7.38
C PRO A 125 3.79 -21.84 6.77
N VAL A 126 4.47 -21.86 5.64
CA VAL A 126 5.03 -23.09 5.05
C VAL A 126 6.39 -23.35 5.67
N SER A 127 6.54 -24.47 6.40
CA SER A 127 7.81 -24.88 7.00
C SER A 127 8.67 -25.75 6.07
N GLY A 128 8.12 -26.18 4.95
CA GLY A 128 8.74 -26.99 3.90
C GLY A 128 7.65 -27.65 3.04
N LEU A 129 8.03 -28.19 1.88
CA LEU A 129 7.08 -28.77 0.94
C LEU A 129 6.28 -29.93 1.53
N GLY A 130 6.88 -30.74 2.43
CA GLY A 130 6.20 -31.85 3.12
C GLY A 130 5.13 -31.42 4.14
N ALA A 131 5.11 -30.14 4.56
CA ALA A 131 4.14 -29.65 5.53
C ALA A 131 2.84 -29.13 4.86
N ILE A 132 2.78 -29.05 3.55
CA ILE A 132 1.69 -28.44 2.79
C ILE A 132 0.38 -29.19 3.02
N ASP A 133 0.38 -30.53 2.97
CA ASP A 133 -0.83 -31.34 3.17
C ASP A 133 -1.44 -31.12 4.57
N LYS A 134 -0.61 -30.99 5.60
CA LYS A 134 -1.07 -30.68 6.96
C LYS A 134 -1.75 -29.29 7.00
N THR A 135 -1.23 -28.33 6.27
CA THR A 135 -1.81 -26.98 6.19
C THR A 135 -3.13 -27.00 5.43
N PHE A 136 -3.21 -27.74 4.33
CA PHE A 136 -4.45 -27.90 3.59
C PHE A 136 -5.56 -28.53 4.43
N ARG A 137 -5.26 -29.55 5.23
CA ARG A 137 -6.24 -30.12 6.17
C ARG A 137 -6.78 -29.10 7.18
N ARG A 138 -5.98 -28.12 7.59
CA ARG A 138 -6.44 -27.01 8.47
C ARG A 138 -7.31 -25.97 7.77
N LEU A 139 -7.29 -25.96 6.44
CA LEU A 139 -8.05 -25.05 5.58
C LEU A 139 -9.08 -25.80 4.74
N ALA A 140 -9.46 -27.04 5.14
CA ALA A 140 -10.35 -27.91 4.37
C ALA A 140 -11.75 -27.34 4.17
N ASP A 141 -12.22 -26.45 5.06
CA ASP A 141 -13.53 -25.80 4.94
C ASP A 141 -13.58 -24.73 3.83
N HIS A 142 -12.44 -24.46 3.17
CA HIS A 142 -12.35 -23.46 2.11
C HIS A 142 -12.14 -24.12 0.74
N GLU A 143 -12.98 -23.76 -0.24
CA GLU A 143 -12.89 -24.26 -1.63
C GLU A 143 -11.52 -23.97 -2.25
N ARG A 144 -10.92 -22.86 -1.88
CA ARG A 144 -9.61 -22.39 -2.35
C ARG A 144 -8.74 -21.92 -1.20
N VAL A 145 -7.44 -22.09 -1.37
CA VAL A 145 -6.41 -21.62 -0.46
C VAL A 145 -5.56 -20.59 -1.18
N TRP A 146 -5.24 -19.49 -0.50
CA TRP A 146 -4.38 -18.44 -1.01
C TRP A 146 -2.93 -18.72 -0.65
N CYS A 147 -2.10 -19.02 -1.65
CA CYS A 147 -0.64 -19.17 -1.50
C CYS A 147 0.06 -17.86 -1.87
N ARG A 148 0.99 -17.38 -1.03
CA ARG A 148 1.77 -16.17 -1.34
C ARG A 148 3.08 -16.09 -0.57
N ILE A 149 4.02 -15.28 -1.08
CA ILE A 149 5.24 -14.90 -0.36
C ILE A 149 4.88 -13.94 0.79
N ARG A 150 5.46 -14.20 1.99
CA ARG A 150 5.17 -13.43 3.20
C ARG A 150 5.83 -12.07 3.29
N VAL A 151 7.01 -11.89 2.68
CA VAL A 151 7.75 -10.61 2.65
C VAL A 151 7.98 -10.21 1.19
N GLY A 152 7.44 -9.07 0.78
CA GLY A 152 7.52 -8.56 -0.59
C GLY A 152 6.25 -7.82 -0.98
N SER A 153 6.26 -7.22 -2.17
CA SER A 153 5.18 -6.43 -2.75
C SER A 153 4.83 -6.92 -4.16
N GLY A 154 3.82 -6.34 -4.80
CA GLY A 154 3.48 -6.61 -6.19
C GLY A 154 2.83 -7.95 -6.45
N SER A 155 2.18 -8.56 -5.46
CA SER A 155 1.52 -9.88 -5.57
C SER A 155 2.46 -11.01 -6.01
N MET A 156 3.79 -10.86 -5.81
CA MET A 156 4.78 -11.88 -6.16
C MET A 156 4.48 -13.21 -5.46
N GLY A 157 4.51 -14.30 -6.24
CA GLY A 157 4.28 -15.66 -5.75
C GLY A 157 2.85 -15.89 -5.25
N ALA A 158 1.91 -14.98 -5.54
CA ALA A 158 0.52 -15.13 -5.14
C ALA A 158 -0.27 -15.95 -6.15
N ILE A 159 -1.03 -16.95 -5.66
CA ILE A 159 -1.89 -17.80 -6.48
C ILE A 159 -3.01 -18.41 -5.61
N PRO A 160 -4.27 -18.44 -6.08
CA PRO A 160 -5.29 -19.28 -5.49
C PRO A 160 -5.09 -20.74 -5.96
N VAL A 161 -5.16 -21.67 -5.03
CA VAL A 161 -5.02 -23.11 -5.31
C VAL A 161 -6.16 -23.90 -4.68
N LYS A 162 -6.56 -25.01 -5.33
CA LYS A 162 -7.62 -25.91 -4.83
C LYS A 162 -7.06 -27.18 -4.18
N ARG A 163 -5.84 -27.57 -4.50
CA ARG A 163 -5.20 -28.80 -4.04
C ARG A 163 -3.79 -28.54 -3.55
N ALA A 164 -3.33 -29.37 -2.62
CA ALA A 164 -2.01 -29.29 -2.01
C ALA A 164 -0.88 -29.43 -3.05
N GLU A 165 -1.08 -30.27 -4.08
CA GLU A 165 -0.12 -30.49 -5.16
C GLU A 165 0.13 -29.20 -5.96
N GLN A 166 -0.91 -28.38 -6.20
CA GLN A 166 -0.77 -27.11 -6.90
C GLN A 166 0.10 -26.14 -6.11
N ALA A 167 -0.12 -26.05 -4.79
CA ALA A 167 0.72 -25.22 -3.92
C ALA A 167 2.16 -25.71 -3.89
N ARG A 168 2.37 -27.05 -3.82
CA ARG A 168 3.70 -27.66 -3.79
C ARG A 168 4.46 -27.37 -5.07
N SER A 169 3.86 -27.61 -6.24
CA SER A 169 4.48 -27.32 -7.54
C SER A 169 4.80 -25.83 -7.71
N TRP A 170 3.89 -24.96 -7.29
CA TRP A 170 4.12 -23.51 -7.35
C TRP A 170 5.28 -23.05 -6.48
N ILE A 171 5.34 -23.51 -5.23
CA ILE A 171 6.40 -23.15 -4.30
C ILE A 171 7.75 -23.73 -4.76
N ALA A 172 7.78 -24.99 -5.26
CA ALA A 172 8.98 -25.59 -5.83
C ALA A 172 9.48 -24.78 -7.04
N TYR A 173 8.61 -24.37 -7.94
CA TYR A 173 8.97 -23.49 -9.08
C TYR A 173 9.66 -22.19 -8.61
N TRP A 174 9.14 -21.55 -7.56
CA TRP A 174 9.74 -20.31 -7.04
C TRP A 174 11.09 -20.56 -6.36
N ASP A 175 11.25 -21.68 -5.70
CA ASP A 175 12.53 -22.09 -5.09
C ASP A 175 13.57 -22.34 -6.18
N GLU A 176 13.26 -23.19 -7.15
CA GLU A 176 14.17 -23.57 -8.23
C GLU A 176 14.51 -22.41 -9.18
N MET A 177 13.50 -21.65 -9.63
CA MET A 177 13.66 -20.65 -10.68
C MET A 177 13.98 -19.24 -10.16
N ARG A 178 13.69 -18.95 -8.89
CA ARG A 178 13.82 -17.60 -8.31
C ARG A 178 14.62 -17.58 -7.01
N GLY A 179 15.07 -18.72 -6.50
CA GLY A 179 15.79 -18.85 -5.24
C GLY A 179 14.98 -18.40 -4.01
N VAL A 180 13.66 -18.51 -4.08
CA VAL A 180 12.74 -18.13 -2.98
C VAL A 180 12.35 -19.39 -2.22
N PRO A 181 12.95 -19.67 -1.05
CA PRO A 181 12.74 -20.93 -0.34
C PRO A 181 11.29 -21.10 0.12
N ALA A 182 10.85 -22.36 0.24
CA ALA A 182 9.49 -22.70 0.65
C ALA A 182 9.07 -22.03 1.96
N THR A 183 9.99 -21.80 2.90
CA THR A 183 9.75 -21.13 4.17
C THR A 183 9.39 -19.65 4.03
N SER A 184 9.58 -19.08 2.85
CA SER A 184 9.14 -17.71 2.53
C SER A 184 7.65 -17.61 2.20
N PHE A 185 6.93 -18.74 2.11
CA PHE A 185 5.52 -18.75 1.73
C PHE A 185 4.56 -18.89 2.92
N THR A 186 3.33 -18.46 2.70
CA THR A 186 2.18 -18.74 3.56
C THR A 186 1.03 -19.30 2.74
N LEU A 187 0.22 -20.13 3.40
CA LEU A 187 -1.07 -20.59 2.90
C LEU A 187 -2.16 -19.99 3.80
N SER A 188 -3.17 -19.43 3.21
CA SER A 188 -4.26 -18.77 3.94
C SER A 188 -5.63 -19.08 3.34
N GLU A 189 -6.65 -18.86 4.13
CA GLU A 189 -8.04 -18.77 3.71
C GLU A 189 -8.14 -17.86 2.47
N PHE A 190 -8.87 -18.30 1.46
CA PHE A 190 -9.23 -17.48 0.31
C PHE A 190 -10.43 -16.60 0.67
N LEU A 191 -10.31 -15.31 0.44
CA LEU A 191 -11.36 -14.33 0.72
C LEU A 191 -12.13 -14.02 -0.57
N PRO A 192 -13.40 -14.43 -0.72
CA PRO A 192 -14.14 -14.32 -2.00
C PRO A 192 -14.84 -12.98 -2.20
N GLY A 193 -15.00 -12.17 -1.16
CA GLY A 193 -15.85 -10.98 -1.17
C GLY A 193 -15.19 -9.73 -1.73
N ARG A 194 -15.81 -8.58 -1.42
CA ARG A 194 -15.39 -7.26 -1.88
C ARG A 194 -13.97 -6.93 -1.46
N ASP A 195 -13.26 -6.20 -2.31
CA ASP A 195 -11.85 -5.85 -2.13
C ASP A 195 -11.71 -4.35 -1.83
N PHE A 196 -11.16 -4.00 -0.67
CA PHE A 196 -11.05 -2.62 -0.23
C PHE A 196 -9.61 -2.16 -0.09
N SER A 197 -9.42 -0.87 -0.33
CA SER A 197 -8.24 -0.13 0.12
C SER A 197 -8.69 0.98 1.07
N CYS A 198 -7.99 1.07 2.20
CA CYS A 198 -8.18 2.16 3.15
C CYS A 198 -6.83 2.86 3.35
N GLN A 199 -6.80 4.16 3.15
CA GLN A 199 -5.63 4.98 3.44
C GLN A 199 -5.91 5.85 4.67
N ALA A 200 -5.04 5.80 5.66
CA ALA A 200 -5.23 6.49 6.92
C ALA A 200 -3.95 7.21 7.38
N LEU A 201 -4.11 8.40 7.92
CA LEU A 201 -3.08 9.22 8.53
C LEU A 201 -3.30 9.27 10.03
N TRP A 202 -2.26 8.93 10.80
CA TRP A 202 -2.29 8.92 12.26
C TRP A 202 -1.22 9.83 12.86
N LYS A 203 -1.51 10.42 14.01
CA LYS A 203 -0.54 11.20 14.80
C LYS A 203 -0.72 10.87 16.29
N ALA A 204 0.33 10.36 16.91
CA ALA A 204 0.39 10.03 18.34
C ALA A 204 -0.76 9.14 18.85
N GLY A 205 -1.31 8.28 17.98
CA GLY A 205 -2.42 7.37 18.28
C GLY A 205 -3.81 7.89 17.91
N GLU A 206 -3.90 9.13 17.45
CA GLU A 206 -5.14 9.74 16.95
C GLU A 206 -5.25 9.57 15.43
N LEU A 207 -6.43 9.20 14.96
CA LEU A 207 -6.77 9.21 13.54
C LEU A 207 -6.95 10.66 13.11
N ILE A 208 -6.23 11.08 12.08
CA ILE A 208 -6.31 12.44 11.55
C ILE A 208 -7.22 12.46 10.33
N LEU A 209 -7.00 11.54 9.38
CA LEU A 209 -7.78 11.48 8.14
C LEU A 209 -7.75 10.08 7.59
N THR A 210 -8.90 9.59 7.14
CA THR A 210 -9.00 8.29 6.47
C THR A 210 -9.91 8.34 5.26
N LYS A 211 -9.61 7.50 4.26
CA LYS A 211 -10.32 7.40 2.99
C LYS A 211 -10.40 5.96 2.54
N THR A 212 -11.50 5.58 1.89
CA THR A 212 -11.75 4.20 1.46
C THR A 212 -12.19 4.13 0.01
N CYS A 213 -11.77 3.07 -0.68
CA CYS A 213 -12.29 2.69 -1.98
C CYS A 213 -12.43 1.17 -2.10
N GLU A 214 -13.30 0.74 -3.00
CA GLU A 214 -13.44 -0.63 -3.46
C GLU A 214 -12.69 -0.81 -4.77
N ARG A 215 -11.83 -1.84 -4.84
CA ARG A 215 -11.13 -2.23 -6.08
C ARG A 215 -11.99 -3.20 -6.86
N LEU A 216 -12.29 -2.88 -8.11
CA LEU A 216 -13.18 -3.65 -8.96
C LEU A 216 -12.40 -4.52 -9.94
N SER A 217 -11.26 -4.05 -10.42
CA SER A 217 -10.32 -4.83 -11.23
C SER A 217 -8.87 -4.38 -11.02
N TYR A 218 -7.94 -5.22 -11.47
CA TYR A 218 -6.51 -4.97 -11.34
C TYR A 218 -5.85 -4.83 -12.70
N PHE A 219 -4.94 -3.87 -12.80
CA PHE A 219 -4.12 -3.67 -13.99
C PHE A 219 -3.27 -4.92 -14.26
N GLY A 220 -3.42 -5.50 -15.45
CA GLY A 220 -2.78 -6.75 -15.81
C GLY A 220 -3.27 -7.98 -15.02
N GLY A 221 -4.35 -7.86 -14.24
CA GLY A 221 -4.87 -8.96 -13.42
C GLY A 221 -5.24 -10.20 -14.25
N GLY A 222 -5.77 -10.02 -15.45
CA GLY A 222 -6.12 -11.14 -16.34
C GLY A 222 -4.93 -11.99 -16.79
N SER A 223 -3.71 -11.44 -16.78
CA SER A 223 -2.47 -12.17 -17.10
C SER A 223 -1.71 -12.67 -15.87
N GLN A 224 -2.19 -12.37 -14.67
CA GLN A 224 -1.58 -12.87 -13.43
C GLN A 224 -2.29 -14.15 -12.97
N PRO A 225 -1.55 -15.19 -12.54
CA PRO A 225 -2.15 -16.40 -11.99
C PRO A 225 -3.08 -16.16 -10.80
N SER A 226 -2.83 -15.09 -10.06
CA SER A 226 -3.64 -14.66 -8.92
C SER A 226 -4.90 -13.89 -9.29
N GLY A 227 -5.00 -13.37 -10.51
CA GLY A 227 -6.04 -12.43 -10.92
C GLY A 227 -5.87 -11.01 -10.34
N ILE A 228 -4.83 -10.77 -9.53
CA ILE A 228 -4.59 -9.49 -8.87
C ILE A 228 -3.17 -8.98 -9.13
N SER A 229 -3.01 -7.66 -9.03
CA SER A 229 -1.71 -7.00 -9.04
C SER A 229 -1.66 -5.95 -7.91
N SER A 230 -0.58 -5.19 -7.82
CA SER A 230 -0.45 -4.11 -6.83
C SER A 230 -1.21 -2.83 -7.20
N VAL A 231 -1.74 -2.75 -8.41
CA VAL A 231 -2.40 -1.54 -8.93
C VAL A 231 -3.81 -1.89 -9.39
N SER A 232 -4.81 -1.22 -8.81
CA SER A 232 -6.18 -1.32 -9.33
C SER A 232 -6.27 -0.64 -10.69
N GLN A 233 -6.88 -1.32 -11.66
CA GLN A 233 -7.24 -0.74 -12.96
C GLN A 233 -8.52 0.08 -12.82
N LEU A 234 -9.54 -0.52 -12.20
CA LEU A 234 -10.81 0.14 -11.90
C LEU A 234 -11.07 0.07 -10.39
N ALA A 235 -11.39 1.21 -9.80
CA ALA A 235 -11.83 1.31 -8.42
C ALA A 235 -12.91 2.38 -8.30
N LYS A 236 -13.71 2.31 -7.23
CA LYS A 236 -14.67 3.36 -6.87
C LYS A 236 -14.50 3.78 -5.41
N THR A 237 -14.72 5.06 -5.12
CA THR A 237 -14.78 5.54 -3.75
C THR A 237 -16.06 5.05 -3.08
N VAL A 238 -15.93 4.59 -1.84
CA VAL A 238 -17.05 4.07 -1.03
C VAL A 238 -16.95 4.58 0.38
N ARG A 239 -18.10 4.78 1.03
CA ARG A 239 -18.17 5.03 2.48
C ARG A 239 -18.53 3.71 3.18
N GLU A 240 -17.53 3.04 3.75
CA GLU A 240 -17.70 1.72 4.40
C GLU A 240 -17.13 1.79 5.84
N PRO A 241 -17.92 2.22 6.84
CA PRO A 241 -17.46 2.41 8.22
C PRO A 241 -16.83 1.17 8.83
N ARG A 242 -17.32 -0.04 8.50
CA ARG A 242 -16.78 -1.32 9.01
C ARG A 242 -15.30 -1.50 8.62
N VAL A 243 -14.91 -1.03 7.43
CA VAL A 243 -13.49 -1.05 7.00
C VAL A 243 -12.65 -0.14 7.88
N VAL A 244 -13.14 1.08 8.18
CA VAL A 244 -12.43 2.05 9.03
C VAL A 244 -12.30 1.52 10.46
N GLU A 245 -13.35 0.91 11.02
CA GLU A 245 -13.34 0.31 12.35
C GLU A 245 -12.28 -0.80 12.48
N VAL A 246 -12.21 -1.70 11.48
CA VAL A 246 -11.21 -2.77 11.43
C VAL A 246 -9.80 -2.19 11.31
N CYS A 247 -9.59 -1.17 10.48
CA CYS A 247 -8.30 -0.48 10.35
C CYS A 247 -7.89 0.20 11.67
N ALA A 248 -8.80 0.89 12.34
CA ALA A 248 -8.55 1.53 13.62
C ALA A 248 -8.22 0.50 14.73
N ALA A 249 -8.93 -0.62 14.77
CA ALA A 249 -8.61 -1.73 15.67
C ALA A 249 -7.21 -2.29 15.42
N ALA A 250 -6.81 -2.43 14.14
CA ALA A 250 -5.47 -2.88 13.78
C ALA A 250 -4.38 -1.92 14.25
N ILE A 251 -4.56 -0.62 14.08
CA ILE A 251 -3.59 0.38 14.56
C ILE A 251 -3.45 0.30 16.08
N ARG A 252 -4.56 0.23 16.82
CA ARG A 252 -4.50 0.07 18.28
C ARG A 252 -3.80 -1.23 18.73
N ALA A 253 -3.93 -2.31 17.93
CA ALA A 253 -3.25 -3.58 18.19
C ALA A 253 -1.73 -3.51 17.90
N LEU A 254 -1.31 -2.68 16.96
CA LEU A 254 0.09 -2.52 16.56
C LEU A 254 0.83 -1.53 17.46
N ASP A 255 0.32 -0.31 17.59
CA ASP A 255 0.90 0.77 18.38
C ASP A 255 -0.17 1.79 18.78
N ARG A 256 -0.44 1.93 20.09
CA ARG A 256 -1.38 2.94 20.61
C ARG A 256 -0.93 4.38 20.42
N ARG A 257 0.31 4.61 20.03
CA ARG A 257 0.90 5.93 19.73
C ARG A 257 1.37 6.01 18.28
N ALA A 258 0.69 5.28 17.39
CA ALA A 258 1.01 5.26 15.97
C ALA A 258 1.06 6.67 15.36
N SER A 259 2.02 6.90 14.49
CA SER A 259 2.15 8.12 13.70
C SER A 259 2.61 7.76 12.29
N GLY A 260 2.16 8.54 11.29
CA GLY A 260 2.49 8.33 9.89
C GLY A 260 1.31 7.87 9.06
N THR A 261 1.56 7.51 7.82
CA THR A 261 0.55 6.98 6.90
C THR A 261 0.53 5.46 6.89
N PHE A 262 -0.68 4.91 6.79
CA PHE A 262 -0.96 3.47 6.75
C PHE A 262 -1.93 3.20 5.61
N ASN A 263 -1.57 2.27 4.72
CA ASN A 263 -2.42 1.85 3.62
C ASN A 263 -2.80 0.38 3.85
N PHE A 264 -4.08 0.14 4.06
CA PHE A 264 -4.63 -1.18 4.34
C PHE A 264 -5.19 -1.79 3.07
N ASP A 265 -4.88 -3.05 2.86
CA ASP A 265 -5.54 -3.91 1.89
C ASP A 265 -6.44 -4.87 2.66
N LEU A 266 -7.75 -4.83 2.37
CA LEU A 266 -8.74 -5.68 3.02
C LEU A 266 -9.56 -6.41 1.96
N ARG A 267 -10.04 -7.59 2.34
CA ARG A 267 -11.01 -8.31 1.52
C ARG A 267 -12.04 -8.97 2.42
N GLU A 268 -13.30 -8.99 2.00
CA GLU A 268 -14.36 -9.65 2.74
C GLU A 268 -14.22 -11.17 2.65
N ASN A 269 -14.42 -11.82 3.79
CA ASN A 269 -14.57 -13.27 3.82
C ASN A 269 -15.97 -13.70 3.36
N ALA A 270 -16.27 -14.99 3.33
CA ALA A 270 -17.58 -15.52 2.90
C ALA A 270 -18.77 -15.01 3.72
N ARG A 271 -18.54 -14.42 4.89
CA ARG A 271 -19.56 -13.82 5.77
C ARG A 271 -19.67 -12.30 5.60
N GLY A 272 -18.99 -11.71 4.62
CA GLY A 272 -18.97 -10.26 4.38
C GLY A 272 -18.19 -9.47 5.45
N VAL A 273 -17.30 -10.10 6.21
CA VAL A 273 -16.45 -9.40 7.19
C VAL A 273 -15.17 -8.94 6.51
N PRO A 274 -14.84 -7.62 6.53
CA PRO A 274 -13.58 -7.12 6.01
C PRO A 274 -12.40 -7.66 6.82
N CYS A 275 -11.50 -8.40 6.16
CA CYS A 275 -10.31 -8.98 6.77
C CYS A 275 -9.07 -8.30 6.23
N ILE A 276 -8.16 -7.84 7.09
CA ILE A 276 -6.89 -7.23 6.68
C ILE A 276 -5.99 -8.30 6.09
N THR A 277 -5.55 -8.07 4.87
CA THR A 277 -4.60 -8.94 4.15
C THR A 277 -3.18 -8.39 4.19
N GLU A 278 -3.01 -7.06 4.22
CA GLU A 278 -1.72 -6.36 4.22
C GLU A 278 -1.88 -4.94 4.78
N ILE A 279 -0.81 -4.43 5.39
CA ILE A 279 -0.70 -3.01 5.78
C ILE A 279 0.63 -2.47 5.25
N ASN A 280 0.56 -1.55 4.31
CA ASN A 280 1.71 -0.83 3.78
C ASN A 280 1.91 0.44 4.61
N VAL A 281 3.06 0.56 5.29
CA VAL A 281 3.28 1.59 6.30
C VAL A 281 4.36 2.58 5.89
N GLY A 282 4.17 3.85 6.27
CA GLY A 282 5.18 4.91 6.12
C GLY A 282 5.40 5.38 4.68
N ARG A 283 4.60 4.93 3.75
CA ARG A 283 4.58 5.37 2.36
C ARG A 283 3.16 5.53 1.84
N PHE A 284 3.00 6.31 0.80
CA PHE A 284 1.73 6.49 0.14
C PHE A 284 1.40 5.31 -0.79
N ALA A 285 0.12 5.04 -0.97
CA ALA A 285 -0.35 4.11 -1.99
C ALA A 285 -0.26 4.73 -3.38
N SER A 286 -0.14 3.90 -4.41
CA SER A 286 -0.16 4.39 -5.81
C SER A 286 -1.48 5.08 -6.19
N GLY A 287 -2.55 4.84 -5.41
CA GLY A 287 -3.88 5.41 -5.60
C GLY A 287 -4.19 6.65 -4.77
N THR A 288 -3.23 7.24 -4.07
CA THR A 288 -3.46 8.40 -3.19
C THR A 288 -4.15 9.56 -3.91
N ASN A 289 -3.77 9.85 -5.15
CA ASN A 289 -4.36 10.92 -5.94
C ASN A 289 -5.87 10.73 -6.18
N VAL A 290 -6.34 9.50 -6.27
CA VAL A 290 -7.77 9.19 -6.41
C VAL A 290 -8.56 9.78 -5.25
N PHE A 291 -8.11 9.51 -4.05
CA PHE A 291 -8.74 10.03 -2.85
C PHE A 291 -8.66 11.55 -2.74
N ASP A 292 -7.53 12.13 -3.13
CA ASP A 292 -7.27 13.56 -2.97
C ASP A 292 -7.99 14.42 -4.02
N LEU A 293 -8.34 13.82 -5.18
CA LEU A 293 -9.09 14.50 -6.24
C LEU A 293 -10.62 14.38 -6.07
N THR A 294 -11.08 13.51 -5.18
CA THR A 294 -12.52 13.22 -5.01
C THR A 294 -13.08 13.64 -3.65
N GLY A 295 -12.23 13.74 -2.63
CA GLY A 295 -12.63 14.09 -1.26
C GLY A 295 -12.58 15.60 -1.00
N GLN A 296 -13.04 15.99 0.18
CA GLN A 296 -12.99 17.39 0.66
C GLN A 296 -11.59 17.76 1.17
N HIS A 297 -10.86 16.79 1.72
CA HIS A 297 -9.55 16.97 2.33
C HIS A 297 -8.47 16.25 1.54
N ASN A 298 -7.39 16.95 1.20
CA ASN A 298 -6.23 16.36 0.54
C ASN A 298 -5.34 15.65 1.57
N LEU A 299 -5.27 14.32 1.53
CA LEU A 299 -4.54 13.52 2.50
C LEU A 299 -3.02 13.72 2.39
N ALA A 300 -2.49 13.90 1.18
CA ALA A 300 -1.06 14.14 0.97
C ALA A 300 -0.63 15.51 1.52
N ALA A 301 -1.40 16.55 1.28
CA ALA A 301 -1.15 17.90 1.85
C ALA A 301 -1.32 17.90 3.36
N THR A 302 -2.36 17.23 3.88
CA THR A 302 -2.60 17.06 5.33
C THR A 302 -1.42 16.35 5.98
N PHE A 303 -0.88 15.29 5.37
CA PHE A 303 0.31 14.59 5.86
C PHE A 303 1.50 15.54 5.99
N VAL A 304 1.78 16.36 4.98
CA VAL A 304 2.89 17.33 5.01
C VAL A 304 2.70 18.33 6.14
N ARG A 305 1.51 18.90 6.30
CA ARG A 305 1.19 19.84 7.38
C ARG A 305 1.40 19.21 8.76
N VAL A 306 0.86 18.02 8.98
CA VAL A 306 0.99 17.26 10.24
C VAL A 306 2.45 16.93 10.53
N ALA A 307 3.20 16.47 9.53
CA ALA A 307 4.63 16.14 9.66
C ALA A 307 5.49 17.35 10.01
N LEU A 308 5.14 18.52 9.49
CA LEU A 308 5.81 19.78 9.78
C LEU A 308 5.33 20.45 11.09
N GLY A 309 4.35 19.85 11.79
CA GLY A 309 3.79 20.38 13.03
C GLY A 309 2.85 21.57 12.81
N ARG A 310 2.36 21.75 11.59
CA ARG A 310 1.38 22.79 11.26
C ARG A 310 -0.03 22.37 11.72
N ARG A 311 -0.88 23.34 11.99
CA ARG A 311 -2.28 23.09 12.30
C ARG A 311 -3.00 22.57 11.05
N VAL A 312 -3.88 21.60 11.24
CA VAL A 312 -4.84 21.12 10.23
C VAL A 312 -6.25 21.34 10.79
N ASP A 313 -7.13 21.80 9.92
CA ASP A 313 -8.54 21.99 10.22
C ASP A 313 -9.32 21.04 9.30
N LEU A 314 -9.95 20.03 9.89
CA LEU A 314 -10.69 19.00 9.17
C LEU A 314 -12.11 18.97 9.72
N HIS A 315 -13.09 18.96 8.83
CA HIS A 315 -14.50 18.86 9.22
C HIS A 315 -14.87 17.46 9.70
N GLU A 316 -14.23 16.45 9.15
CA GLU A 316 -14.39 15.04 9.54
C GLU A 316 -13.11 14.24 9.30
N GLU A 317 -12.88 13.22 10.13
CA GLU A 317 -11.73 12.33 9.99
C GLU A 317 -11.92 11.30 8.86
N TYR A 318 -13.16 10.92 8.58
CA TYR A 318 -13.52 9.98 7.52
C TYR A 318 -14.05 10.72 6.29
N ASP A 319 -13.15 11.13 5.43
CA ASP A 319 -13.46 11.83 4.18
C ASP A 319 -13.51 10.83 3.00
N ALA A 320 -14.70 10.32 2.72
CA ALA A 320 -14.99 9.49 1.57
C ALA A 320 -16.18 10.05 0.80
N ALA A 321 -15.90 10.72 -0.30
CA ALA A 321 -16.92 11.08 -1.28
C ALA A 321 -17.27 9.81 -2.08
N GLU A 322 -18.54 9.38 -2.02
CA GLU A 322 -18.97 8.15 -2.69
C GLU A 322 -19.23 8.37 -4.19
N GLY A 323 -19.17 7.27 -4.95
CA GLY A 323 -19.60 7.23 -6.34
C GLY A 323 -18.63 7.77 -7.37
N TYR A 324 -17.37 8.05 -6.98
CA TYR A 324 -16.33 8.36 -7.96
C TYR A 324 -15.64 7.09 -8.41
N TYR A 325 -15.49 6.95 -9.71
CA TYR A 325 -14.70 5.89 -10.31
C TYR A 325 -13.33 6.39 -10.71
N THR A 326 -12.37 5.48 -10.69
CA THR A 326 -11.02 5.72 -11.17
C THR A 326 -10.64 4.61 -12.12
N VAL A 327 -10.19 5.00 -13.29
CA VAL A 327 -9.68 4.06 -14.30
C VAL A 327 -8.22 4.39 -14.59
N ARG A 328 -7.41 3.35 -14.76
CA ARG A 328 -5.98 3.47 -15.06
C ARG A 328 -5.62 2.59 -16.24
N ASP A 329 -4.75 3.14 -17.07
CA ASP A 329 -4.10 2.41 -18.15
C ASP A 329 -2.65 2.87 -18.29
N LEU A 330 -1.88 2.20 -19.15
CA LEU A 330 -0.52 2.58 -19.48
C LEU A 330 -0.49 3.93 -20.20
N ASP A 331 0.51 4.74 -19.87
CA ASP A 331 0.83 6.01 -20.51
C ASP A 331 -0.30 7.05 -20.53
N THR A 332 -1.36 6.83 -19.75
CA THR A 332 -2.47 7.77 -19.60
C THR A 332 -2.55 8.35 -18.19
N LEU A 333 -3.12 9.55 -18.07
CA LEU A 333 -3.48 10.07 -16.76
C LEU A 333 -4.65 9.26 -16.19
N THR A 334 -4.63 9.02 -14.88
CA THR A 334 -5.76 8.38 -14.20
C THR A 334 -7.02 9.21 -14.39
N GLY A 335 -8.05 8.63 -15.01
CA GLY A 335 -9.39 9.21 -15.10
C GLY A 335 -10.08 9.18 -13.74
N VAL A 336 -10.78 10.27 -13.40
CA VAL A 336 -11.62 10.41 -12.20
C VAL A 336 -12.93 11.03 -12.63
N PHE A 337 -14.04 10.36 -12.33
CA PHE A 337 -15.40 10.79 -12.68
C PHE A 337 -16.42 10.23 -11.68
N ARG A 338 -17.58 10.85 -11.63
CA ARG A 338 -18.70 10.43 -10.78
C ARG A 338 -19.57 9.39 -11.48
N THR A 339 -20.44 8.71 -10.72
CA THR A 339 -21.35 7.70 -11.26
C THR A 339 -22.31 8.29 -12.28
N ASP A 340 -22.79 9.50 -12.07
CA ASP A 340 -23.70 10.23 -12.95
C ASP A 340 -23.02 10.75 -14.24
N GLU A 341 -21.68 10.78 -14.27
CA GLU A 341 -20.87 11.19 -15.42
C GLU A 341 -20.43 9.99 -16.31
N LEU A 342 -20.81 8.75 -15.94
CA LEU A 342 -20.37 7.54 -16.62
C LEU A 342 -20.58 7.53 -18.12
N PHE A 343 -21.64 8.19 -18.59
CA PHE A 343 -22.00 8.27 -20.00
C PHE A 343 -21.80 9.68 -20.60
N ASP A 344 -21.19 10.59 -19.84
CA ASP A 344 -20.92 11.91 -20.36
C ASP A 344 -20.09 11.85 -21.63
N ARG A 345 -20.61 12.48 -22.70
CA ARG A 345 -20.01 12.46 -24.05
C ARG A 345 -19.88 11.05 -24.68
N ILE A 346 -20.63 10.09 -24.17
CA ILE A 346 -20.68 8.72 -24.68
C ILE A 346 -22.09 8.46 -25.20
N VAL A 347 -22.20 8.03 -26.46
CA VAL A 347 -23.45 7.52 -27.04
C VAL A 347 -23.45 6.01 -26.87
N ASP A 348 -24.38 5.47 -26.12
CA ASP A 348 -24.55 4.03 -26.02
C ASP A 348 -25.26 3.52 -27.27
N ALA A 349 -24.54 2.84 -28.17
CA ALA A 349 -25.06 2.31 -29.40
C ALA A 349 -25.58 0.84 -29.28
N ARG A 350 -25.70 0.35 -28.05
CA ARG A 350 -26.27 -1.02 -27.80
C ARG A 350 -27.80 -1.02 -27.78
N GLU A 351 -28.41 0.14 -27.67
CA GLU A 351 -29.84 0.38 -27.85
C GLU A 351 -30.09 0.76 -29.32
#